data_a3177cdb56e2e49f6878e6012152b23a
#
_entry.id   a3177cdb56e2e49f6878e6012152b23a
#
_cell.length_a   1.000
_cell.length_b   1.000
_cell.length_c   1.000
_cell.angle_alpha   90.00
_cell.angle_beta   90.00
_cell.angle_gamma   90.00
#
_symmetry.space_group_name_H-M   'P 1'
#
loop_
_entity.id
_entity.type
_entity.pdbx_description
1 polymer ?
#
loop_
_entity_poly.entity_id
_entity_poly.type
_entity_poly.pdbx_seq_one_letter_code
_entity_poly.pdbx_strand_id
1 'polypeptide(L)'
;MPPRFSINPNIAQAETLSSEFYENLEIFIDCKEKIFAPSWQFITHSSTFNDHTVFPFSFMKGYIDEPLLLINNEDVINCYSNVCTHRAHLVAIQPCKIN
;
A
#
# COMPACT_ATOMS: atom_id res chain seq x y z
N MET A 1 6.71 -15.39 -24.44
CA MET A 1 7.58 -14.27 -24.77
C MET A 1 8.75 -14.20 -23.81
N PRO A 2 9.94 -13.92 -24.30
CA PRO A 2 11.04 -13.70 -23.38
C PRO A 2 10.72 -12.47 -22.49
N PRO A 3 11.16 -12.47 -21.22
CA PRO A 3 10.96 -11.31 -20.37
C PRO A 3 11.69 -10.09 -20.96
N ARG A 4 11.04 -8.92 -20.87
CA ARG A 4 11.62 -7.65 -21.36
C ARG A 4 12.87 -7.25 -20.57
N PHE A 5 12.89 -7.63 -19.30
CA PHE A 5 14.01 -7.38 -18.40
C PHE A 5 14.47 -8.68 -17.80
N SER A 6 15.77 -8.80 -17.59
CA SER A 6 16.34 -9.99 -16.97
C SER A 6 17.48 -9.58 -16.04
N ILE A 7 17.73 -10.41 -15.03
CA ILE A 7 18.82 -10.23 -14.09
C ILE A 7 19.66 -11.50 -14.11
N ASN A 8 20.99 -11.33 -14.14
CA ASN A 8 21.90 -12.45 -14.07
C ASN A 8 21.71 -13.17 -12.73
N PRO A 9 21.45 -14.50 -12.73
CA PRO A 9 21.26 -15.24 -11.48
C PRO A 9 22.52 -15.32 -10.62
N ASN A 10 23.70 -15.10 -11.20
CA ASN A 10 24.95 -15.02 -10.45
C ASN A 10 25.11 -13.62 -9.89
N ILE A 11 24.95 -13.47 -8.58
CA ILE A 11 24.97 -12.18 -7.92
C ILE A 11 26.29 -11.42 -8.14
N ALA A 12 27.39 -12.13 -8.31
CA ALA A 12 28.71 -11.50 -8.56
C ALA A 12 28.77 -10.79 -9.91
N GLN A 13 27.89 -11.15 -10.84
CA GLN A 13 27.84 -10.62 -12.21
C GLN A 13 26.53 -9.87 -12.47
N ALA A 14 25.63 -9.82 -11.49
CA ALA A 14 24.35 -9.19 -11.66
C ALA A 14 24.50 -7.66 -11.68
N GLU A 15 23.73 -7.03 -12.56
CA GLU A 15 23.64 -5.59 -12.67
C GLU A 15 22.20 -5.16 -12.37
N THR A 16 22.00 -3.87 -12.15
CA THR A 16 20.64 -3.31 -12.00
C THR A 16 19.90 -3.45 -13.32
N LEU A 17 18.57 -3.31 -13.26
CA LEU A 17 17.75 -3.23 -14.45
C LEU A 17 18.15 -2.02 -15.30
N SER A 18 17.87 -2.07 -16.60
CA SER A 18 18.18 -0.95 -17.51
C SER A 18 17.41 0.31 -17.10
N SER A 19 17.92 1.49 -17.54
CA SER A 19 17.29 2.77 -17.24
C SER A 19 15.83 2.83 -17.73
N GLU A 20 15.49 2.10 -18.79
CA GLU A 20 14.11 2.04 -19.29
C GLU A 20 13.12 1.57 -18.23
N PHE A 21 13.53 0.63 -17.37
CA PHE A 21 12.69 0.17 -16.27
C PHE A 21 12.30 1.31 -15.33
N TYR A 22 13.22 2.22 -15.06
CA TYR A 22 13.02 3.31 -14.10
C TYR A 22 12.35 4.54 -14.70
N GLU A 23 12.35 4.68 -16.01
CA GLU A 23 11.90 5.90 -16.69
C GLU A 23 10.58 5.72 -17.46
N ASN A 24 10.19 4.49 -17.74
CA ASN A 24 9.01 4.21 -18.57
C ASN A 24 7.72 4.26 -17.75
N LEU A 25 6.78 5.13 -18.16
CA LEU A 25 5.52 5.30 -17.46
C LEU A 25 4.66 4.03 -17.45
N GLU A 26 4.64 3.28 -18.54
CA GLU A 26 3.86 2.04 -18.62
C GLU A 26 4.36 1.01 -17.61
N ILE A 27 5.68 0.92 -17.43
CA ILE A 27 6.29 0.01 -16.46
C ILE A 27 5.96 0.48 -15.03
N PHE A 28 5.97 1.78 -14.78
CA PHE A 28 5.60 2.34 -13.49
C PHE A 28 4.15 1.97 -13.13
N ILE A 29 3.24 2.06 -14.09
CA ILE A 29 1.83 1.68 -13.90
C ILE A 29 1.69 0.16 -13.71
N ASP A 30 2.40 -0.64 -14.50
CA ASP A 30 2.39 -2.09 -14.38
C ASP A 30 2.89 -2.56 -13.01
N CYS A 31 3.93 -1.92 -12.47
CA CYS A 31 4.45 -2.24 -11.15
C CYS A 31 3.40 -2.02 -10.06
N LYS A 32 2.58 -0.97 -10.19
CA LYS A 32 1.47 -0.71 -9.26
C LYS A 32 0.56 -1.92 -9.14
N GLU A 33 0.12 -2.45 -10.27
CA GLU A 33 -0.87 -3.51 -10.31
C GLU A 33 -0.29 -4.90 -10.04
N LYS A 34 0.93 -5.15 -10.53
CA LYS A 34 1.51 -6.50 -10.52
C LYS A 34 2.42 -6.76 -9.33
N ILE A 35 3.00 -5.73 -8.75
CA ILE A 35 3.98 -5.86 -7.67
C ILE A 35 3.48 -5.25 -6.38
N PHE A 36 3.19 -3.96 -6.37
CA PHE A 36 2.92 -3.25 -5.13
C PHE A 36 1.52 -3.52 -4.56
N ALA A 37 0.49 -3.55 -5.39
CA ALA A 37 -0.86 -3.80 -4.91
C ALA A 37 -1.03 -5.19 -4.27
N PRO A 38 -0.49 -6.28 -4.85
CA PRO A 38 -0.63 -7.61 -4.26
C PRO A 38 0.41 -7.96 -3.19
N SER A 39 1.34 -7.05 -2.88
CA SER A 39 2.43 -7.32 -1.94
C SER A 39 2.12 -6.81 -0.54
N TRP A 40 2.82 -7.36 0.45
CA TRP A 40 2.78 -6.85 1.81
C TRP A 40 3.37 -5.45 1.87
N GLN A 41 2.66 -4.54 2.54
CA GLN A 41 3.10 -3.17 2.70
C GLN A 41 3.05 -2.77 4.17
N PHE A 42 4.08 -2.06 4.63
CA PHE A 42 4.08 -1.48 5.96
C PHE A 42 3.09 -0.31 6.01
N ILE A 43 2.22 -0.29 7.02
CA ILE A 43 1.25 0.79 7.21
C ILE A 43 1.64 1.63 8.43
N THR A 44 1.71 1.01 9.59
CA THR A 44 2.02 1.71 10.83
C THR A 44 2.49 0.73 11.89
N HIS A 45 3.01 1.23 12.99
CA HIS A 45 3.40 0.43 14.14
C HIS A 45 2.21 0.24 15.07
N SER A 46 2.16 -0.89 15.78
CA SER A 46 1.07 -1.21 16.70
C SER A 46 0.88 -0.17 17.80
N SER A 47 1.93 0.59 18.13
CA SER A 47 1.84 1.66 19.13
C SER A 47 0.85 2.76 18.74
N THR A 48 0.49 2.88 17.47
CA THR A 48 -0.55 3.80 17.01
C THR A 48 -1.86 3.58 17.76
N PHE A 49 -2.15 2.32 18.15
CA PHE A 49 -3.38 1.95 18.83
C PHE A 49 -3.31 2.07 20.34
N ASN A 50 -2.23 2.62 20.89
CA ASN A 50 -2.18 2.94 22.32
C ASN A 50 -3.18 4.04 22.69
N ASP A 51 -3.35 5.03 21.82
CA ASP A 51 -4.21 6.20 22.05
C ASP A 51 -5.43 6.26 21.13
N HIS A 52 -5.44 5.44 20.07
CA HIS A 52 -6.49 5.45 19.05
C HIS A 52 -7.02 4.05 18.80
N THR A 53 -8.29 3.95 18.41
CA THR A 53 -8.87 2.69 17.96
C THR A 53 -9.15 2.68 16.46
N VAL A 54 -9.14 3.85 15.82
CA VAL A 54 -9.37 4.01 14.38
C VAL A 54 -8.21 4.79 13.78
N PHE A 55 -7.63 4.25 12.74
CA PHE A 55 -6.51 4.88 12.03
C PHE A 55 -6.82 4.92 10.54
N PRO A 56 -7.24 6.07 9.99
CA PRO A 56 -7.43 6.23 8.54
C PRO A 56 -6.10 6.51 7.86
N PHE A 57 -5.93 6.00 6.65
CA PHE A 57 -4.74 6.25 5.85
C PHE A 57 -5.06 6.09 4.37
N SER A 58 -4.21 6.67 3.51
CA SER A 58 -4.26 6.43 2.08
C SER A 58 -3.20 5.40 1.72
N PHE A 59 -3.63 4.25 1.22
CA PHE A 59 -2.71 3.18 0.84
C PHE A 59 -1.88 3.63 -0.36
N MET A 60 -0.56 3.63 -0.17
CA MET A 60 0.43 4.07 -1.17
C MET A 60 0.08 5.44 -1.77
N LYS A 61 0.09 6.45 -0.90
CA LYS A 61 -0.25 7.82 -1.27
C LYS A 61 0.59 8.31 -2.45
N GLY A 62 -0.08 8.92 -3.43
CA GLY A 62 0.56 9.39 -4.64
C GLY A 62 0.71 8.34 -5.73
N TYR A 63 0.38 7.09 -5.45
CA TYR A 63 0.53 6.00 -6.40
C TYR A 63 -0.76 5.19 -6.58
N ILE A 64 -1.28 4.57 -5.51
CA ILE A 64 -2.55 3.83 -5.52
C ILE A 64 -3.68 4.69 -4.95
N ASP A 65 -3.41 5.39 -3.86
CA ASP A 65 -4.33 6.33 -3.22
C ASP A 65 -5.66 5.72 -2.78
N GLU A 66 -5.64 4.47 -2.32
CA GLU A 66 -6.84 3.82 -1.81
C GLU A 66 -7.11 4.27 -0.38
N PRO A 67 -8.26 4.92 -0.10
CA PRO A 67 -8.59 5.31 1.27
C PRO A 67 -9.03 4.10 2.08
N LEU A 68 -8.23 3.78 3.09
CA LEU A 68 -8.46 2.65 3.98
C LEU A 68 -8.48 3.11 5.43
N LEU A 69 -8.98 2.23 6.30
CA LEU A 69 -8.87 2.46 7.72
C LEU A 69 -8.60 1.16 8.46
N LEU A 70 -7.81 1.26 9.52
CA LEU A 70 -7.59 0.18 10.47
C LEU A 70 -8.43 0.43 11.71
N ILE A 71 -9.09 -0.61 12.18
CA ILE A 71 -9.85 -0.57 13.44
C ILE A 71 -9.29 -1.63 14.38
N ASN A 72 -8.89 -1.20 15.57
CA ASN A 72 -8.47 -2.08 16.64
C ASN A 72 -9.65 -2.34 17.56
N ASN A 73 -10.13 -3.56 17.58
CA ASN A 73 -11.21 -4.00 18.44
C ASN A 73 -10.66 -5.11 19.35
N GLU A 74 -10.40 -4.78 20.62
CA GLU A 74 -9.91 -5.73 21.61
C GLU A 74 -8.67 -6.50 21.11
N ASP A 75 -7.67 -5.74 20.65
CA ASP A 75 -6.39 -6.25 20.13
C ASP A 75 -6.48 -7.02 18.82
N VAL A 76 -7.65 -7.01 18.17
CA VAL A 76 -7.80 -7.52 16.82
C VAL A 76 -7.90 -6.34 15.86
N ILE A 77 -6.95 -6.26 14.93
CA ILE A 77 -6.88 -5.17 13.96
C ILE A 77 -7.44 -5.65 12.62
N ASN A 78 -8.45 -4.95 12.13
CA ASN A 78 -9.05 -5.21 10.82
C ASN A 78 -8.89 -3.99 9.91
N CYS A 79 -8.81 -4.23 8.61
CA CYS A 79 -8.69 -3.17 7.62
C CYS A 79 -9.98 -3.10 6.79
N TYR A 80 -10.49 -1.89 6.63
CA TYR A 80 -11.72 -1.63 5.89
C TYR A 80 -11.51 -0.52 4.87
N SER A 81 -12.36 -0.49 3.85
CA SER A 81 -12.45 0.67 2.97
C SER A 81 -12.94 1.87 3.77
N ASN A 82 -12.27 3.01 3.63
CA ASN A 82 -12.65 4.24 4.33
C ASN A 82 -13.65 5.06 3.52
N VAL A 83 -14.55 4.38 2.80
CA VAL A 83 -15.58 5.03 2.01
C VAL A 83 -16.94 4.51 2.47
N CYS A 84 -17.81 5.44 2.87
CA CYS A 84 -19.19 5.09 3.24
C CYS A 84 -19.94 4.63 1.99
N THR A 85 -20.48 3.41 2.02
CA THR A 85 -21.21 2.83 0.88
C THR A 85 -22.50 3.59 0.56
N HIS A 86 -23.04 4.34 1.54
CA HIS A 86 -24.28 5.06 1.36
C HIS A 86 -24.10 6.41 0.62
N ARG A 87 -23.01 7.14 0.89
CA ARG A 87 -22.79 8.48 0.34
C ARG A 87 -21.40 8.70 -0.26
N ALA A 88 -20.57 7.67 -0.35
CA ALA A 88 -19.21 7.75 -0.86
C ALA A 88 -18.32 8.78 -0.14
N HIS A 89 -18.64 9.14 1.11
CA HIS A 89 -17.80 10.00 1.94
C HIS A 89 -16.81 9.15 2.74
N LEU A 90 -15.70 9.76 3.16
CA LEU A 90 -14.77 9.12 4.08
C LEU A 90 -15.48 8.86 5.41
N VAL A 91 -15.29 7.66 5.95
CA VAL A 91 -15.83 7.26 7.25
C VAL A 91 -15.08 7.96 8.39
N ALA A 92 -13.77 8.05 8.27
CA ALA A 92 -12.91 8.73 9.24
C ALA A 92 -11.89 9.59 8.50
N ILE A 93 -11.57 10.75 9.06
CA ILE A 93 -10.65 11.71 8.43
C ILE A 93 -9.32 11.73 9.19
N GLN A 94 -9.35 11.43 10.48
CA GLN A 94 -8.17 11.46 11.33
C GLN A 94 -8.22 10.33 12.35
N PRO A 95 -7.08 9.94 12.94
CA PRO A 95 -7.09 8.95 14.00
C PRO A 95 -8.00 9.38 15.14
N CYS A 96 -8.77 8.43 15.68
CA CYS A 96 -9.70 8.71 16.76
C CYS A 96 -9.88 7.48 17.64
N LYS A 97 -10.58 7.68 18.76
CA LYS A 97 -10.92 6.62 19.69
C LYS A 97 -12.42 6.48 19.76
N ILE A 98 -12.90 5.26 19.60
CA ILE A 98 -14.33 4.93 19.74
C ILE A 98 -14.51 4.14 21.03
N ASN A 99 -15.47 4.55 21.82
CA ASN A 99 -15.85 3.85 23.06
C ASN A 99 -16.85 2.74 22.76
#